data_1efef12b3e7571c182a454a79422cc10
#
_entry.id   1efef12b3e7571c182a454a79422cc10
#
_cell.length_a   1.000
_cell.length_b   1.000
_cell.length_c   1.000
_cell.angle_alpha   90.00
_cell.angle_beta   90.00
_cell.angle_gamma   90.00
#
_symmetry.space_group_name_H-M   'P 1'
#
loop_
_entity.id
_entity.type
_entity.pdbx_description
1 polymer ?
#
loop_
_entity_poly.entity_id
_entity_poly.type
_entity_poly.pdbx_seq_one_letter_code
_entity_poly.pdbx_strand_id
1 'polypeptide(L)'
;MDWLGEGLEELTIQRLSAAGQQVYSHAGRLAELEQYGLPRSSKLSRATMLHFAEDLDADFVVFGRFTANGSSLTIETRVLKVSAAHLLPALRETGSLDSLMDMHSRLIWRMLSANDRNFALTLAGFTKLQRPLRLDAFEHYVRGLLAGDDDARLRELREAARLEPEWPEPDFALGEAYFTRHDCDSALSWFARVPKTHDRYVEAVFATGVCRLLQNQPDHAEEAFTSLQEALKNNMVSGADLPEILNDLAIARARQGKTAAAQTDLLRAAELAPGEDDYPFNLGLLALQTNDPGAAAGYFREATEREPDNSEDRALLILSLQMAGNQTEADQEREAANESFGPNGLPAIHLDAKNETLSKLNRVKTELDVTALRAEIESAGSPASAPDSASTYDISMTHLRRGRQELTAGHADAAEKEFRAVLAADPSSPAAHRGLGEIARGQGKMDEAVKELQASLQGRDSAVVRTMLAKIYLEQKKPDLAQSEVEKALKLAPNYTEAKQLLEHLQKAKPGEKKRSGGAP
;
A
#
# COMPACT_ATOMS: atom_id res chain seq x y z
N MET A 1 -26.34 13.92 7.01
CA MET A 1 -25.66 13.85 5.69
C MET A 1 -24.14 13.70 5.80
N ASP A 2 -23.63 13.41 6.97
CA ASP A 2 -22.19 13.30 7.24
C ASP A 2 -21.54 12.14 6.46
N TRP A 3 -22.31 11.10 6.16
CA TRP A 3 -21.89 9.95 5.35
C TRP A 3 -21.67 10.29 3.86
N LEU A 4 -22.29 11.37 3.35
CA LEU A 4 -22.34 11.62 1.89
C LEU A 4 -20.96 11.91 1.30
N GLY A 5 -20.05 12.52 2.04
CA GLY A 5 -18.68 12.79 1.58
C GLY A 5 -17.95 11.51 1.23
N GLU A 6 -17.91 10.59 2.16
CA GLU A 6 -17.28 9.27 2.01
C GLU A 6 -18.06 8.39 1.02
N GLY A 7 -19.39 8.49 1.05
CA GLY A 7 -20.23 7.80 0.07
C GLY A 7 -19.96 8.25 -1.37
N LEU A 8 -19.72 9.53 -1.63
CA LEU A 8 -19.34 10.01 -2.96
C LEU A 8 -17.95 9.51 -3.37
N GLU A 9 -17.02 9.39 -2.44
CA GLU A 9 -15.71 8.78 -2.71
C GLU A 9 -15.88 7.32 -3.10
N GLU A 10 -16.58 6.53 -2.28
CA GLU A 10 -16.84 5.11 -2.53
C GLU A 10 -17.54 4.88 -3.88
N LEU A 11 -18.58 5.65 -4.19
CA LEU A 11 -19.23 5.60 -5.50
C LEU A 11 -18.29 5.98 -6.65
N THR A 12 -17.35 6.89 -6.41
CA THR A 12 -16.36 7.29 -7.44
C THR A 12 -15.41 6.14 -7.72
N ILE A 13 -14.87 5.51 -6.69
CA ILE A 13 -13.98 4.35 -6.80
C ILE A 13 -14.69 3.23 -7.57
N GLN A 14 -15.87 2.80 -7.12
CA GLN A 14 -16.64 1.72 -7.76
C GLN A 14 -16.93 2.00 -9.24
N ARG A 15 -17.31 3.24 -9.58
CA ARG A 15 -17.66 3.59 -10.97
C ARG A 15 -16.47 3.72 -11.89
N LEU A 16 -15.35 4.21 -11.38
CA LEU A 16 -14.12 4.29 -12.15
C LEU A 16 -13.54 2.89 -12.40
N SER A 17 -13.52 2.03 -11.37
CA SER A 17 -13.09 0.62 -11.50
C SER A 17 -13.98 -0.14 -12.49
N ALA A 18 -15.31 -0.01 -12.40
CA ALA A 18 -16.23 -0.62 -13.36
C ALA A 18 -16.04 -0.12 -14.81
N ALA A 19 -15.46 1.05 -14.99
CA ALA A 19 -15.09 1.60 -16.30
C ALA A 19 -13.69 1.18 -16.76
N GLY A 20 -13.00 0.30 -16.02
CA GLY A 20 -11.65 -0.16 -16.33
C GLY A 20 -10.55 0.84 -15.99
N GLN A 21 -10.82 1.80 -15.10
CA GLN A 21 -9.80 2.72 -14.60
C GLN A 21 -9.13 2.10 -13.37
N GLN A 22 -7.80 2.20 -13.30
CA GLN A 22 -7.07 1.88 -12.07
C GLN A 22 -7.32 2.97 -11.03
N VAL A 23 -7.77 2.58 -9.85
CA VAL A 23 -8.15 3.51 -8.79
C VAL A 23 -7.54 3.07 -7.46
N TYR A 24 -6.90 4.00 -6.76
CA TYR A 24 -6.51 3.75 -5.38
C TYR A 24 -7.74 3.56 -4.50
N SER A 25 -7.76 2.50 -3.72
CA SER A 25 -8.84 2.21 -2.78
C SER A 25 -8.88 3.25 -1.65
N HIS A 26 -10.03 3.34 -0.98
CA HIS A 26 -10.18 4.16 0.23
C HIS A 26 -9.12 3.79 1.29
N ALA A 27 -8.89 2.50 1.54
CA ALA A 27 -7.87 2.03 2.48
C ALA A 27 -6.45 2.44 2.04
N GLY A 28 -6.11 2.31 0.75
CA GLY A 28 -4.83 2.74 0.21
C GLY A 28 -4.59 4.25 0.40
N ARG A 29 -5.62 5.08 0.15
CA ARG A 29 -5.55 6.51 0.43
C ARG A 29 -5.33 6.83 1.91
N LEU A 30 -6.00 6.11 2.81
CA LEU A 30 -5.84 6.31 4.24
C LEU A 30 -4.44 5.91 4.73
N ALA A 31 -3.91 4.81 4.23
CA ALA A 31 -2.55 4.37 4.55
C ALA A 31 -1.50 5.42 4.12
N GLU A 32 -1.67 6.01 2.93
CA GLU A 32 -0.81 7.10 2.48
C GLU A 32 -0.90 8.35 3.37
N LEU A 33 -2.11 8.76 3.76
CA LEU A 33 -2.27 9.88 4.69
C LEU A 33 -1.57 9.62 6.02
N GLU A 34 -1.66 8.42 6.55
CA GLU A 34 -1.03 8.00 7.80
C GLU A 34 0.50 8.03 7.70
N GLN A 35 1.06 7.54 6.59
CA GLN A 35 2.50 7.59 6.31
C GLN A 35 3.05 9.03 6.32
N TYR A 36 2.26 9.99 5.87
CA TYR A 36 2.61 11.43 5.94
C TYR A 36 2.22 12.10 7.26
N GLY A 37 1.75 11.34 8.26
CA GLY A 37 1.31 11.86 9.56
C GLY A 37 0.11 12.79 9.46
N LEU A 38 -0.71 12.66 8.43
CA LEU A 38 -1.88 13.50 8.20
C LEU A 38 -3.15 12.81 8.72
N PRO A 39 -4.00 13.54 9.47
CA PRO A 39 -5.30 13.02 9.89
C PRO A 39 -6.17 12.59 8.70
N ARG A 40 -6.96 11.54 8.88
CA ARG A 40 -7.89 11.00 7.87
C ARG A 40 -8.85 12.04 7.28
N SER A 41 -9.26 13.02 8.09
CA SER A 41 -10.15 14.12 7.69
C SER A 41 -9.44 15.35 7.09
N SER A 42 -8.14 15.26 6.80
CA SER A 42 -7.36 16.39 6.30
C SER A 42 -7.87 16.89 4.95
N LYS A 43 -8.11 18.20 4.87
CA LYS A 43 -8.36 18.88 3.60
C LYS A 43 -7.02 19.18 2.93
N LEU A 44 -6.68 18.37 1.94
CA LEU A 44 -5.40 18.50 1.25
C LEU A 44 -5.34 19.77 0.40
N SER A 45 -4.21 20.48 0.44
CA SER A 45 -3.92 21.53 -0.51
C SER A 45 -3.64 20.94 -1.90
N ARG A 46 -3.75 21.75 -2.96
CA ARG A 46 -3.40 21.28 -4.32
C ARG A 46 -1.94 20.78 -4.40
N ALA A 47 -1.03 21.45 -3.70
CA ALA A 47 0.37 21.05 -3.69
C ALA A 47 0.54 19.68 -3.01
N THR A 48 -0.16 19.45 -1.91
CA THR A 48 -0.16 18.16 -1.22
C THR A 48 -0.80 17.05 -2.07
N MET A 49 -1.94 17.35 -2.73
CA MET A 49 -2.56 16.40 -3.65
C MET A 49 -1.65 16.03 -4.82
N LEU A 50 -0.93 17.02 -5.36
CA LEU A 50 0.01 16.79 -6.45
C LEU A 50 1.19 15.90 -5.99
N HIS A 51 1.74 16.20 -4.81
CA HIS A 51 2.83 15.43 -4.23
C HIS A 51 2.42 13.97 -4.00
N PHE A 52 1.27 13.74 -3.38
CA PHE A 52 0.73 12.39 -3.19
C PHE A 52 0.50 11.66 -4.51
N ALA A 53 -0.08 12.34 -5.49
CA ALA A 53 -0.33 11.75 -6.78
C ALA A 53 0.96 11.41 -7.53
N GLU A 54 2.01 12.22 -7.40
CA GLU A 54 3.33 11.93 -7.93
C GLU A 54 3.99 10.76 -7.20
N ASP A 55 3.78 10.64 -5.89
CA ASP A 55 4.28 9.53 -5.09
C ASP A 55 3.58 8.21 -5.44
N LEU A 56 2.29 8.27 -5.69
CA LEU A 56 1.48 7.13 -6.10
C LEU A 56 1.54 6.84 -7.61
N ASP A 57 2.33 7.60 -8.38
CA ASP A 57 2.41 7.55 -9.85
C ASP A 57 1.04 7.70 -10.54
N ALA A 58 0.12 8.43 -9.91
CA ALA A 58 -1.22 8.64 -10.44
C ALA A 58 -1.24 9.71 -11.53
N ASP A 59 -2.02 9.50 -12.60
CA ASP A 59 -2.22 10.48 -13.67
C ASP A 59 -3.16 11.61 -13.29
N PHE A 60 -4.15 11.30 -12.43
CA PHE A 60 -5.22 12.21 -12.06
C PHE A 60 -5.56 12.10 -10.57
N VAL A 61 -5.93 13.23 -9.97
CA VAL A 61 -6.60 13.27 -8.66
C VAL A 61 -8.02 13.76 -8.86
N VAL A 62 -8.98 12.96 -8.46
CA VAL A 62 -10.40 13.32 -8.44
C VAL A 62 -10.78 13.78 -7.05
N PHE A 63 -11.35 14.97 -6.93
CA PHE A 63 -11.83 15.49 -5.66
C PHE A 63 -13.05 16.38 -5.89
N GLY A 64 -13.81 16.61 -4.84
CA GLY A 64 -15.03 17.38 -5.01
C GLY A 64 -15.59 17.95 -3.72
N ARG A 65 -16.78 18.46 -3.84
CA ARG A 65 -17.60 18.92 -2.72
C ARG A 65 -19.07 18.75 -3.06
N PHE A 66 -19.87 18.66 -2.04
CA PHE A 66 -21.33 18.73 -2.20
C PHE A 66 -21.91 19.87 -1.36
N THR A 67 -23.07 20.33 -1.76
CA THR A 67 -23.89 21.29 -1.00
C THR A 67 -25.34 20.82 -1.03
N ALA A 68 -25.97 20.81 0.13
CA ALA A 68 -27.39 20.51 0.26
C ALA A 68 -28.14 21.78 0.68
N ASN A 69 -29.22 22.07 -0.03
CA ASN A 69 -30.10 23.19 0.26
C ASN A 69 -31.57 22.72 0.18
N GLY A 70 -32.16 22.46 1.35
CA GLY A 70 -33.45 21.80 1.44
C GLY A 70 -33.42 20.41 0.84
N SER A 71 -34.28 20.11 -0.12
CA SER A 71 -34.32 18.85 -0.86
C SER A 71 -33.36 18.79 -2.05
N SER A 72 -32.64 19.86 -2.34
CA SER A 72 -31.71 19.94 -3.49
C SER A 72 -30.30 19.62 -3.06
N LEU A 73 -29.65 18.68 -3.75
CA LEU A 73 -28.26 18.30 -3.61
C LEU A 73 -27.51 18.77 -4.87
N THR A 74 -26.39 19.47 -4.68
CA THR A 74 -25.46 19.80 -5.76
C THR A 74 -24.12 19.12 -5.48
N ILE A 75 -23.61 18.37 -6.44
CA ILE A 75 -22.30 17.72 -6.41
C ILE A 75 -21.40 18.46 -7.41
N GLU A 76 -20.23 18.86 -6.96
CA GLU A 76 -19.18 19.44 -7.80
C GLU A 76 -17.94 18.55 -7.74
N THR A 77 -17.50 18.05 -8.90
CA THR A 77 -16.28 17.25 -9.05
C THR A 77 -15.24 18.04 -9.84
N ARG A 78 -14.00 17.90 -9.45
CA ARG A 78 -12.82 18.47 -10.10
C ARG A 78 -11.76 17.41 -10.32
N VAL A 79 -11.00 17.57 -11.37
CA VAL A 79 -9.89 16.69 -11.72
C VAL A 79 -8.61 17.51 -11.79
N LEU A 80 -7.61 17.09 -11.05
CA LEU A 80 -6.24 17.61 -11.15
C LEU A 80 -5.44 16.65 -12.03
N LYS A 81 -5.00 17.13 -13.19
CA LYS A 81 -4.08 16.38 -14.06
C LYS A 81 -2.66 16.55 -13.55
N VAL A 82 -2.04 15.44 -13.13
CA VAL A 82 -0.73 15.45 -12.43
C VAL A 82 0.38 15.90 -13.36
N SER A 83 0.49 15.33 -14.57
CA SER A 83 1.56 15.63 -15.52
C SER A 83 1.66 17.11 -15.91
N ALA A 84 0.55 17.86 -15.84
CA ALA A 84 0.50 19.28 -16.17
C ALA A 84 0.30 20.18 -14.94
N ALA A 85 0.20 19.61 -13.73
CA ALA A 85 -0.22 20.32 -12.50
C ALA A 85 -1.48 21.19 -12.71
N HIS A 86 -2.35 20.77 -13.65
CA HIS A 86 -3.47 21.56 -14.16
C HIS A 86 -4.80 21.08 -13.59
N LEU A 87 -5.57 22.04 -13.06
CA LEU A 87 -6.92 21.81 -12.58
C LEU A 87 -7.91 21.98 -13.73
N LEU A 88 -8.64 20.92 -14.05
CA LEU A 88 -9.67 20.95 -15.09
C LEU A 88 -10.93 21.71 -14.63
N PRO A 89 -11.77 22.18 -15.56
CA PRO A 89 -13.04 22.83 -15.24
C PRO A 89 -13.91 21.95 -14.34
N ALA A 90 -14.56 22.57 -13.36
CA ALA A 90 -15.46 21.84 -12.46
C ALA A 90 -16.69 21.31 -13.20
N LEU A 91 -17.02 20.06 -12.95
CA LEU A 91 -18.27 19.45 -13.39
C LEU A 91 -19.28 19.51 -12.24
N ARG A 92 -20.53 19.80 -12.58
CA ARG A 92 -21.62 19.92 -11.58
C ARG A 92 -22.86 19.18 -12.04
N GLU A 93 -23.52 18.53 -11.06
CA GLU A 93 -24.86 17.96 -11.18
C GLU A 93 -25.70 18.43 -10.00
N THR A 94 -26.99 18.71 -10.25
CA THR A 94 -27.93 19.15 -9.22
C THR A 94 -29.23 18.35 -9.36
N GLY A 95 -29.77 17.88 -8.25
CA GLY A 95 -31.01 17.11 -8.18
C GLY A 95 -31.43 16.82 -6.74
N SER A 96 -32.31 15.86 -6.55
CA SER A 96 -32.69 15.35 -5.21
C SER A 96 -31.71 14.29 -4.70
N LEU A 97 -31.72 14.05 -3.40
CA LEU A 97 -30.94 12.94 -2.81
C LEU A 97 -31.34 11.58 -3.39
N ASP A 98 -32.61 11.37 -3.69
CA ASP A 98 -33.12 10.13 -4.30
C ASP A 98 -32.54 9.89 -5.70
N SER A 99 -32.09 10.94 -6.39
CA SER A 99 -31.45 10.84 -7.70
C SER A 99 -29.92 10.77 -7.62
N LEU A 100 -29.35 10.59 -6.42
CA LEU A 100 -27.89 10.59 -6.19
C LEU A 100 -27.16 9.64 -7.12
N MET A 101 -27.63 8.40 -7.24
CA MET A 101 -26.96 7.36 -8.03
C MET A 101 -26.86 7.75 -9.51
N ASP A 102 -27.96 8.28 -10.07
CA ASP A 102 -28.00 8.74 -11.47
C ASP A 102 -27.18 10.01 -11.70
N MET A 103 -27.26 10.97 -10.77
CA MET A 103 -26.47 12.20 -10.83
C MET A 103 -24.99 11.90 -10.83
N HIS A 104 -24.55 11.03 -9.93
CA HIS A 104 -23.16 10.67 -9.81
C HIS A 104 -22.68 9.86 -11.02
N SER A 105 -23.50 8.95 -11.57
CA SER A 105 -23.18 8.23 -12.82
C SER A 105 -22.97 9.20 -13.99
N ARG A 106 -23.85 10.19 -14.15
CA ARG A 106 -23.69 11.21 -15.20
C ARG A 106 -22.42 12.04 -15.00
N LEU A 107 -22.10 12.37 -13.75
CA LEU A 107 -20.94 13.18 -13.41
C LEU A 107 -19.63 12.45 -13.76
N ILE A 108 -19.49 11.17 -13.35
CA ILE A 108 -18.31 10.36 -13.64
C ILE A 108 -18.20 10.06 -15.14
N TRP A 109 -19.32 9.73 -15.82
CA TRP A 109 -19.32 9.56 -17.27
C TRP A 109 -18.83 10.81 -18.01
N ARG A 110 -19.31 12.02 -17.63
CA ARG A 110 -18.86 13.30 -18.21
C ARG A 110 -17.38 13.54 -17.95
N MET A 111 -16.91 13.18 -16.76
CA MET A 111 -15.51 13.29 -16.39
C MET A 111 -14.63 12.39 -17.29
N LEU A 112 -14.97 11.12 -17.43
CA LEU A 112 -14.24 10.18 -18.29
C LEU A 112 -14.27 10.63 -19.76
N SER A 113 -15.45 10.96 -20.29
CA SER A 113 -15.61 11.41 -21.67
C SER A 113 -14.83 12.71 -22.00
N ALA A 114 -14.58 13.56 -21.00
CA ALA A 114 -13.83 14.80 -21.19
C ALA A 114 -12.31 14.60 -21.11
N ASN A 115 -11.84 13.57 -20.40
CA ASN A 115 -10.44 13.40 -20.07
C ASN A 115 -9.75 12.25 -20.82
N ASP A 116 -10.50 11.25 -21.22
CA ASP A 116 -10.00 10.11 -22.01
C ASP A 116 -10.61 10.15 -23.42
N ARG A 117 -9.76 10.41 -24.43
CA ARG A 117 -10.17 10.43 -25.85
C ARG A 117 -10.57 9.06 -26.37
N ASN A 118 -10.12 8.00 -25.72
CA ASN A 118 -10.39 6.61 -26.09
C ASN A 118 -11.65 6.07 -25.39
N PHE A 119 -12.21 6.82 -24.43
CA PHE A 119 -13.41 6.42 -23.71
C PHE A 119 -14.64 6.47 -24.64
N ALA A 120 -15.02 5.31 -25.16
CA ALA A 120 -16.05 5.18 -26.20
C ALA A 120 -17.45 4.83 -25.65
N LEU A 121 -17.63 4.65 -24.33
CA LEU A 121 -18.92 4.28 -23.77
C LEU A 121 -19.91 5.43 -23.81
N THR A 122 -21.12 5.15 -24.30
CA THR A 122 -22.26 6.04 -24.13
C THR A 122 -22.67 6.09 -22.65
N LEU A 123 -23.40 7.14 -22.23
CA LEU A 123 -23.93 7.20 -20.86
C LEU A 123 -24.78 5.96 -20.54
N ALA A 124 -25.63 5.51 -21.46
CA ALA A 124 -26.42 4.30 -21.27
C ALA A 124 -25.56 3.02 -21.14
N GLY A 125 -24.48 2.93 -21.91
CA GLY A 125 -23.49 1.85 -21.79
C GLY A 125 -22.78 1.88 -20.45
N PHE A 126 -22.31 3.05 -20.03
CA PHE A 126 -21.66 3.26 -18.74
C PHE A 126 -22.60 2.93 -17.56
N THR A 127 -23.85 3.38 -17.60
CA THR A 127 -24.85 3.09 -16.55
C THR A 127 -25.15 1.59 -16.44
N LYS A 128 -25.09 0.83 -17.55
CA LYS A 128 -25.28 -0.63 -17.52
C LYS A 128 -24.15 -1.39 -16.85
N LEU A 129 -22.95 -0.81 -16.76
CA LEU A 129 -21.84 -1.39 -16.00
C LEU A 129 -22.05 -1.26 -14.50
N GLN A 130 -22.91 -0.30 -14.09
CA GLN A 130 -23.16 -0.03 -12.69
C GLN A 130 -24.25 -0.93 -12.16
N ARG A 131 -24.02 -1.52 -10.99
CA ARG A 131 -25.11 -2.22 -10.28
C ARG A 131 -26.14 -1.20 -9.82
N PRO A 132 -27.44 -1.40 -10.03
CA PRO A 132 -28.47 -0.63 -9.37
C PRO A 132 -28.39 -0.87 -7.86
N LEU A 133 -28.22 0.16 -7.06
CA LEU A 133 -28.19 0.10 -5.61
C LEU A 133 -29.31 0.94 -5.02
N ARG A 134 -29.94 0.43 -3.97
CA ARG A 134 -30.86 1.21 -3.15
C ARG A 134 -30.07 2.24 -2.34
N LEU A 135 -30.55 3.46 -2.33
CA LEU A 135 -29.90 4.56 -1.61
C LEU A 135 -29.80 4.30 -0.10
N ASP A 136 -30.84 3.74 0.51
CA ASP A 136 -30.87 3.42 1.93
C ASP A 136 -29.87 2.31 2.29
N ALA A 137 -29.75 1.26 1.48
CA ALA A 137 -28.72 0.24 1.66
C ALA A 137 -27.31 0.83 1.57
N PHE A 138 -27.08 1.70 0.59
CA PHE A 138 -25.81 2.38 0.43
C PHE A 138 -25.50 3.32 1.61
N GLU A 139 -26.50 4.08 2.09
CA GLU A 139 -26.34 4.93 3.28
C GLU A 139 -25.92 4.12 4.51
N HIS A 140 -26.59 2.98 4.77
CA HIS A 140 -26.22 2.09 5.87
C HIS A 140 -24.81 1.53 5.71
N TYR A 141 -24.41 1.11 4.51
CA TYR A 141 -23.06 0.64 4.26
C TYR A 141 -22.01 1.69 4.60
N VAL A 142 -22.15 2.90 4.06
CA VAL A 142 -21.20 3.99 4.31
C VAL A 142 -21.17 4.40 5.80
N ARG A 143 -22.34 4.44 6.46
CA ARG A 143 -22.40 4.66 7.91
C ARG A 143 -21.67 3.57 8.69
N GLY A 144 -21.76 2.33 8.25
CA GLY A 144 -20.99 1.22 8.80
C GLY A 144 -19.49 1.41 8.66
N LEU A 145 -19.02 1.86 7.49
CA LEU A 145 -17.59 2.16 7.27
C LEU A 145 -17.10 3.31 8.16
N LEU A 146 -17.93 4.31 8.41
CA LEU A 146 -17.61 5.49 9.23
C LEU A 146 -17.79 5.29 10.73
N ALA A 147 -18.42 4.20 11.15
CA ALA A 147 -18.75 3.99 12.57
C ALA A 147 -17.48 3.93 13.42
N GLY A 148 -17.47 4.73 14.49
CA GLY A 148 -16.36 4.80 15.44
C GLY A 148 -16.35 3.68 16.48
N ASP A 149 -17.43 2.91 16.58
CA ASP A 149 -17.54 1.74 17.45
C ASP A 149 -18.02 0.51 16.66
N ASP A 150 -17.57 -0.66 17.09
CA ASP A 150 -17.82 -1.92 16.39
C ASP A 150 -19.29 -2.34 16.38
N ASP A 151 -20.04 -2.05 17.42
CA ASP A 151 -21.44 -2.44 17.49
C ASP A 151 -22.31 -1.59 16.55
N ALA A 152 -22.00 -0.30 16.42
CA ALA A 152 -22.63 0.56 15.42
C ALA A 152 -22.25 0.08 14.01
N ARG A 153 -20.95 -0.20 13.76
CA ARG A 153 -20.48 -0.74 12.50
C ARG A 153 -21.25 -1.99 12.09
N LEU A 154 -21.31 -2.98 12.96
CA LEU A 154 -22.01 -4.23 12.68
C LEU A 154 -23.50 -4.06 12.47
N ARG A 155 -24.17 -3.14 13.21
CA ARG A 155 -25.60 -2.85 12.99
C ARG A 155 -25.85 -2.28 11.61
N GLU A 156 -25.10 -1.26 11.24
CA GLU A 156 -25.27 -0.57 9.97
C GLU A 156 -24.95 -1.50 8.78
N LEU A 157 -23.83 -2.22 8.82
CA LEU A 157 -23.46 -3.18 7.77
C LEU A 157 -24.47 -4.32 7.62
N ARG A 158 -25.01 -4.86 8.73
CA ARG A 158 -26.06 -5.90 8.66
C ARG A 158 -27.34 -5.36 8.03
N GLU A 159 -27.70 -4.11 8.30
CA GLU A 159 -28.88 -3.50 7.67
C GLU A 159 -28.64 -3.28 6.17
N ALA A 160 -27.45 -2.87 5.74
CA ALA A 160 -27.08 -2.79 4.34
C ALA A 160 -27.22 -4.17 3.65
N ALA A 161 -26.62 -5.21 4.22
CA ALA A 161 -26.72 -6.58 3.71
C ALA A 161 -28.16 -7.12 3.67
N ARG A 162 -29.01 -6.71 4.63
CA ARG A 162 -30.43 -7.09 4.65
C ARG A 162 -31.24 -6.41 3.55
N LEU A 163 -30.93 -5.14 3.26
CA LEU A 163 -31.65 -4.34 2.26
C LEU A 163 -31.26 -4.73 0.83
N GLU A 164 -30.01 -5.13 0.61
CA GLU A 164 -29.45 -5.58 -0.67
C GLU A 164 -28.67 -6.89 -0.49
N PRO A 165 -29.36 -8.05 -0.37
CA PRO A 165 -28.73 -9.32 -0.03
C PRO A 165 -27.74 -9.86 -1.08
N GLU A 166 -27.82 -9.36 -2.33
CA GLU A 166 -26.91 -9.74 -3.39
C GLU A 166 -25.76 -8.75 -3.61
N TRP A 167 -25.66 -7.73 -2.77
CA TRP A 167 -24.59 -6.78 -2.81
C TRP A 167 -23.45 -7.24 -1.89
N PRO A 168 -22.30 -7.65 -2.45
CA PRO A 168 -21.29 -8.37 -1.68
C PRO A 168 -20.43 -7.48 -0.79
N GLU A 169 -20.39 -6.16 -1.02
CA GLU A 169 -19.57 -5.23 -0.26
C GLU A 169 -19.91 -5.21 1.24
N PRO A 170 -21.20 -5.17 1.67
CA PRO A 170 -21.53 -5.33 3.08
C PRO A 170 -21.16 -6.69 3.66
N ASP A 171 -21.25 -7.77 2.88
CA ASP A 171 -20.87 -9.11 3.33
C ASP A 171 -19.37 -9.19 3.60
N PHE A 172 -18.56 -8.63 2.69
CA PHE A 172 -17.11 -8.54 2.88
C PHE A 172 -16.76 -7.68 4.10
N ALA A 173 -17.34 -6.48 4.23
CA ALA A 173 -17.08 -5.58 5.33
C ALA A 173 -17.50 -6.17 6.70
N LEU A 174 -18.57 -6.97 6.74
CA LEU A 174 -18.96 -7.73 7.93
C LEU A 174 -17.93 -8.81 8.25
N GLY A 175 -17.47 -9.54 7.24
CA GLY A 175 -16.40 -10.53 7.40
C GLY A 175 -15.15 -9.92 8.01
N GLU A 176 -14.68 -8.78 7.48
CA GLU A 176 -13.54 -8.03 8.05
C GLU A 176 -13.79 -7.56 9.48
N ALA A 177 -14.97 -7.00 9.77
CA ALA A 177 -15.29 -6.51 11.11
C ALA A 177 -15.30 -7.63 12.16
N TYR A 178 -15.77 -8.82 11.81
CA TYR A 178 -15.70 -9.99 12.68
C TYR A 178 -14.29 -10.56 12.79
N PHE A 179 -13.55 -10.58 11.68
CA PHE A 179 -12.16 -11.04 11.64
C PHE A 179 -11.28 -10.20 12.57
N THR A 180 -11.38 -8.89 12.50
CA THR A 180 -10.66 -7.95 13.40
C THR A 180 -11.00 -8.17 14.87
N ARG A 181 -12.20 -8.62 15.17
CA ARG A 181 -12.66 -8.98 16.54
C ARG A 181 -12.24 -10.40 16.96
N HIS A 182 -11.53 -11.13 16.12
CA HIS A 182 -11.19 -12.53 16.30
C HIS A 182 -12.41 -13.47 16.43
N ASP A 183 -13.58 -13.04 15.96
CA ASP A 183 -14.77 -13.89 15.85
C ASP A 183 -14.75 -14.61 14.50
N CYS A 184 -13.90 -15.64 14.42
CA CYS A 184 -13.70 -16.40 13.20
C CYS A 184 -14.97 -17.13 12.73
N ASP A 185 -15.87 -17.57 13.60
CA ASP A 185 -17.11 -18.27 13.20
C ASP A 185 -18.03 -17.32 12.40
N SER A 186 -18.23 -16.11 12.92
CA SER A 186 -19.00 -15.08 12.23
C SER A 186 -18.31 -14.62 10.95
N ALA A 187 -16.97 -14.37 10.99
CA ALA A 187 -16.20 -13.95 9.83
C ALA A 187 -16.31 -14.95 8.67
N LEU A 188 -16.12 -16.24 8.92
CA LEU A 188 -16.25 -17.32 7.93
C LEU A 188 -17.63 -17.35 7.29
N SER A 189 -18.70 -17.14 8.10
CA SER A 189 -20.07 -17.13 7.61
C SER A 189 -20.33 -15.99 6.61
N TRP A 190 -19.71 -14.84 6.82
CA TRP A 190 -19.85 -13.69 5.95
C TRP A 190 -18.93 -13.77 4.73
N PHE A 191 -17.65 -14.15 4.89
CA PHE A 191 -16.75 -14.33 3.76
C PHE A 191 -17.22 -15.39 2.78
N ALA A 192 -17.91 -16.45 3.24
CA ALA A 192 -18.49 -17.47 2.36
C ALA A 192 -19.56 -16.93 1.38
N ARG A 193 -20.09 -15.73 1.63
CA ARG A 193 -21.08 -15.07 0.76
C ARG A 193 -20.43 -14.19 -0.31
N VAL A 194 -19.13 -13.89 -0.18
CA VAL A 194 -18.39 -13.08 -1.14
C VAL A 194 -18.16 -13.90 -2.42
N PRO A 195 -18.67 -13.47 -3.58
CA PRO A 195 -18.56 -14.25 -4.82
C PRO A 195 -17.15 -14.16 -5.40
N LYS A 196 -16.76 -15.18 -6.18
CA LYS A 196 -15.45 -15.24 -6.85
C LYS A 196 -15.16 -14.07 -7.81
N THR A 197 -16.20 -13.38 -8.24
CA THR A 197 -16.12 -12.22 -9.14
C THR A 197 -15.93 -10.90 -8.40
N HIS A 198 -15.95 -10.93 -7.06
CA HIS A 198 -15.73 -9.75 -6.25
C HIS A 198 -14.26 -9.37 -6.24
N ASP A 199 -13.93 -8.10 -6.34
CA ASP A 199 -12.57 -7.56 -6.36
C ASP A 199 -11.77 -7.90 -5.08
N ARG A 200 -12.46 -8.07 -3.95
CA ARG A 200 -11.88 -8.46 -2.65
C ARG A 200 -12.03 -9.95 -2.31
N TYR A 201 -12.31 -10.79 -3.30
CA TYR A 201 -12.46 -12.23 -3.07
C TYR A 201 -11.17 -12.87 -2.54
N VAL A 202 -10.02 -12.42 -3.04
CA VAL A 202 -8.69 -12.92 -2.62
C VAL A 202 -8.48 -12.70 -1.12
N GLU A 203 -8.80 -11.50 -0.62
CA GLU A 203 -8.70 -11.17 0.81
C GLU A 203 -9.68 -11.99 1.64
N ALA A 204 -10.92 -12.18 1.16
CA ALA A 204 -11.90 -13.00 1.86
C ALA A 204 -11.44 -14.46 2.02
N VAL A 205 -10.82 -15.03 0.96
CA VAL A 205 -10.27 -16.40 1.02
C VAL A 205 -9.03 -16.46 1.91
N PHE A 206 -8.15 -15.47 1.84
CA PHE A 206 -6.99 -15.39 2.72
C PHE A 206 -7.42 -15.34 4.19
N ALA A 207 -8.29 -14.41 4.56
CA ALA A 207 -8.82 -14.29 5.92
C ALA A 207 -9.57 -15.56 6.36
N THR A 208 -10.23 -16.27 5.42
CA THR A 208 -10.80 -17.60 5.69
C THR A 208 -9.71 -18.60 6.10
N GLY A 209 -8.60 -18.67 5.36
CA GLY A 209 -7.46 -19.54 5.68
C GLY A 209 -6.87 -19.21 7.06
N VAL A 210 -6.66 -17.91 7.35
CA VAL A 210 -6.18 -17.43 8.65
C VAL A 210 -7.13 -17.83 9.78
N CYS A 211 -8.45 -17.61 9.62
CA CYS A 211 -9.43 -18.05 10.61
C CYS A 211 -9.37 -19.56 10.86
N ARG A 212 -9.16 -20.38 9.83
CA ARG A 212 -8.98 -21.84 9.97
C ARG A 212 -7.71 -22.19 10.75
N LEU A 213 -6.61 -21.45 10.53
CA LEU A 213 -5.38 -21.61 11.34
C LEU A 213 -5.61 -21.26 12.81
N LEU A 214 -6.29 -20.15 13.09
CA LEU A 214 -6.60 -19.70 14.45
C LEU A 214 -7.53 -20.69 15.16
N GLN A 215 -8.45 -21.34 14.45
CA GLN A 215 -9.31 -22.40 14.97
C GLN A 215 -8.61 -23.77 15.08
N ASN A 216 -7.31 -23.83 14.78
CA ASN A 216 -6.53 -25.09 14.74
C ASN A 216 -7.12 -26.13 13.77
N GLN A 217 -7.57 -25.68 12.60
CA GLN A 217 -8.08 -26.50 11.50
C GLN A 217 -7.12 -26.46 10.30
N PRO A 218 -5.90 -27.03 10.42
CA PRO A 218 -4.84 -26.84 9.43
C PRO A 218 -5.17 -27.44 8.05
N ASP A 219 -5.99 -28.50 7.99
CA ASP A 219 -6.40 -29.11 6.72
C ASP A 219 -7.25 -28.14 5.89
N HIS A 220 -8.23 -27.47 6.53
CA HIS A 220 -9.08 -26.47 5.86
C HIS A 220 -8.31 -25.18 5.54
N ALA A 221 -7.32 -24.83 6.35
CA ALA A 221 -6.44 -23.70 6.06
C ALA A 221 -5.59 -23.96 4.82
N GLU A 222 -4.97 -25.14 4.73
CA GLU A 222 -4.21 -25.54 3.54
C GLU A 222 -5.07 -25.56 2.28
N GLU A 223 -6.32 -26.07 2.37
CA GLU A 223 -7.26 -26.05 1.26
C GLU A 223 -7.56 -24.62 0.79
N ALA A 224 -7.83 -23.70 1.72
CA ALA A 224 -8.09 -22.29 1.40
C ALA A 224 -6.89 -21.62 0.72
N PHE A 225 -5.69 -21.72 1.30
CA PHE A 225 -4.49 -21.10 0.73
C PHE A 225 -4.05 -21.73 -0.59
N THR A 226 -4.18 -23.04 -0.75
CA THR A 226 -3.88 -23.73 -2.02
C THR A 226 -4.86 -23.30 -3.11
N SER A 227 -6.16 -23.25 -2.79
CA SER A 227 -7.18 -22.76 -3.72
C SER A 227 -6.92 -21.31 -4.13
N LEU A 228 -6.45 -20.49 -3.21
CA LEU A 228 -6.07 -19.11 -3.47
C LEU A 228 -4.88 -19.04 -4.43
N GLN A 229 -3.79 -19.78 -4.16
CA GLN A 229 -2.64 -19.83 -5.07
C GLN A 229 -3.01 -20.32 -6.47
N GLU A 230 -3.89 -21.32 -6.58
CA GLU A 230 -4.38 -21.82 -7.87
C GLU A 230 -5.21 -20.75 -8.61
N ALA A 231 -6.08 -20.04 -7.89
CA ALA A 231 -6.87 -18.95 -8.48
C ALA A 231 -5.98 -17.81 -9.00
N LEU A 232 -4.92 -17.46 -8.26
CA LEU A 232 -3.95 -16.45 -8.68
C LEU A 232 -3.17 -16.90 -9.92
N LYS A 233 -2.68 -18.13 -9.94
CA LYS A 233 -1.96 -18.71 -11.10
C LYS A 233 -2.83 -18.79 -12.36
N ASN A 234 -4.10 -19.19 -12.21
CA ASN A 234 -5.01 -19.32 -13.33
C ASN A 234 -5.43 -17.97 -13.94
N ASN A 235 -5.39 -16.90 -13.18
CA ASN A 235 -5.66 -15.54 -13.67
C ASN A 235 -4.45 -14.90 -14.35
N MET A 236 -3.39 -15.66 -14.63
CA MET A 236 -2.14 -15.21 -15.26
C MET A 236 -1.46 -14.07 -14.48
N VAL A 237 -1.64 -14.06 -13.14
CA VAL A 237 -1.00 -13.10 -12.26
C VAL A 237 0.48 -13.47 -12.16
N SER A 238 1.32 -12.65 -12.73
CA SER A 238 2.78 -12.76 -12.59
C SER A 238 3.12 -12.46 -11.13
N GLY A 239 3.65 -13.44 -10.39
CA GLY A 239 3.92 -13.27 -8.96
C GLY A 239 2.86 -13.94 -8.06
N ALA A 240 2.22 -15.00 -8.53
CA ALA A 240 1.27 -15.82 -7.76
C ALA A 240 1.79 -16.34 -6.40
N ASP A 241 3.08 -16.19 -6.15
CA ASP A 241 3.71 -16.52 -4.87
C ASP A 241 3.74 -15.27 -3.98
N LEU A 242 2.68 -15.01 -3.23
CA LEU A 242 2.67 -13.98 -2.19
C LEU A 242 3.31 -14.56 -0.91
N PRO A 243 4.28 -13.87 -0.31
CA PRO A 243 5.03 -14.39 0.84
C PRO A 243 4.14 -14.64 2.05
N GLU A 244 3.09 -13.84 2.27
CA GLU A 244 2.12 -14.02 3.34
C GLU A 244 1.34 -15.34 3.18
N ILE A 245 0.90 -15.65 1.96
CA ILE A 245 0.19 -16.91 1.65
C ILE A 245 1.13 -18.11 1.85
N LEU A 246 2.38 -18.00 1.38
CA LEU A 246 3.37 -19.06 1.54
C LEU A 246 3.69 -19.33 3.01
N ASN A 247 3.85 -18.28 3.82
CA ASN A 247 4.05 -18.41 5.26
C ASN A 247 2.92 -19.17 5.94
N ASP A 248 1.68 -18.74 5.68
CA ASP A 248 0.52 -19.31 6.36
C ASP A 248 0.18 -20.72 5.85
N LEU A 249 0.42 -20.98 4.58
CA LEU A 249 0.37 -22.33 4.01
C LEU A 249 1.42 -23.25 4.65
N ALA A 250 2.63 -22.74 4.88
CA ALA A 250 3.68 -23.47 5.57
C ALA A 250 3.29 -23.78 7.02
N ILE A 251 2.69 -22.83 7.72
CA ILE A 251 2.17 -23.05 9.08
C ILE A 251 1.11 -24.15 9.08
N ALA A 252 0.16 -24.11 8.13
CA ALA A 252 -0.85 -25.14 7.97
C ALA A 252 -0.22 -26.53 7.73
N ARG A 253 0.75 -26.62 6.84
CA ARG A 253 1.49 -27.85 6.51
C ARG A 253 2.32 -28.37 7.68
N ALA A 254 3.02 -27.49 8.39
CA ALA A 254 3.80 -27.88 9.56
C ALA A 254 2.93 -28.47 10.69
N ARG A 255 1.76 -27.88 10.93
CA ARG A 255 0.78 -28.39 11.90
C ARG A 255 0.20 -29.76 11.54
N GLN A 256 0.27 -30.14 10.26
CA GLN A 256 -0.11 -31.47 9.74
C GLN A 256 1.10 -32.44 9.70
N GLY A 257 2.30 -32.01 10.11
CA GLY A 257 3.53 -32.81 10.02
C GLY A 257 4.16 -32.87 8.62
N LYS A 258 3.71 -32.05 7.67
CA LYS A 258 4.27 -31.95 6.32
C LYS A 258 5.51 -31.02 6.32
N THR A 259 6.51 -31.32 7.13
CA THR A 259 7.64 -30.44 7.45
C THR A 259 8.49 -30.01 6.25
N ALA A 260 8.76 -30.94 5.32
CA ALA A 260 9.56 -30.63 4.14
C ALA A 260 8.86 -29.63 3.20
N ALA A 261 7.55 -29.76 3.02
CA ALA A 261 6.76 -28.82 2.23
C ALA A 261 6.69 -27.44 2.92
N ALA A 262 6.47 -27.43 4.24
CA ALA A 262 6.47 -26.21 5.03
C ALA A 262 7.80 -25.44 4.94
N GLN A 263 8.92 -26.16 5.03
CA GLN A 263 10.25 -25.57 4.88
C GLN A 263 10.45 -24.94 3.50
N THR A 264 9.99 -25.60 2.44
CA THR A 264 10.10 -25.08 1.07
C THR A 264 9.30 -23.78 0.92
N ASP A 265 8.08 -23.74 1.45
CA ASP A 265 7.23 -22.56 1.37
C ASP A 265 7.82 -21.38 2.16
N LEU A 266 8.32 -21.62 3.40
CA LEU A 266 8.94 -20.56 4.21
C LEU A 266 10.23 -20.01 3.59
N LEU A 267 11.08 -20.88 3.03
CA LEU A 267 12.28 -20.44 2.32
C LEU A 267 11.90 -19.55 1.13
N ARG A 268 10.86 -19.94 0.41
CA ARG A 268 10.37 -19.14 -0.71
C ARG A 268 9.78 -17.81 -0.25
N ALA A 269 9.04 -17.78 0.86
CA ALA A 269 8.54 -16.55 1.46
C ALA A 269 9.69 -15.60 1.85
N ALA A 270 10.73 -16.13 2.50
CA ALA A 270 11.91 -15.37 2.90
C ALA A 270 12.71 -14.82 1.70
N GLU A 271 12.76 -15.56 0.58
CA GLU A 271 13.36 -15.06 -0.66
C GLU A 271 12.57 -13.89 -1.28
N LEU A 272 11.24 -13.96 -1.22
CA LEU A 272 10.36 -12.95 -1.81
C LEU A 272 10.32 -11.65 -0.98
N ALA A 273 10.40 -11.77 0.34
CA ALA A 273 10.39 -10.63 1.25
C ALA A 273 11.54 -10.75 2.28
N PRO A 274 12.77 -10.45 1.87
CA PRO A 274 13.97 -10.66 2.70
C PRO A 274 14.08 -9.72 3.91
N GLY A 275 13.26 -8.67 3.98
CA GLY A 275 13.20 -7.74 5.13
C GLY A 275 12.34 -8.26 6.29
N GLU A 276 11.47 -9.25 6.05
CA GLU A 276 10.54 -9.77 7.06
C GLU A 276 11.21 -10.76 8.00
N ASP A 277 11.08 -10.56 9.31
CA ASP A 277 11.64 -11.42 10.36
C ASP A 277 10.78 -12.65 10.68
N ASP A 278 9.47 -12.59 10.40
CA ASP A 278 8.53 -13.68 10.69
C ASP A 278 8.87 -15.00 9.98
N TYR A 279 9.39 -14.92 8.75
CA TYR A 279 9.70 -16.12 7.97
C TYR A 279 10.91 -16.88 8.52
N PRO A 280 12.09 -16.25 8.79
CA PRO A 280 13.17 -16.93 9.47
C PRO A 280 12.79 -17.34 10.89
N PHE A 281 11.95 -16.59 11.60
CA PHE A 281 11.42 -17.03 12.89
C PHE A 281 10.68 -18.37 12.78
N ASN A 282 9.73 -18.48 11.85
CA ASN A 282 8.98 -19.72 11.63
C ASN A 282 9.88 -20.86 11.13
N LEU A 283 10.90 -20.58 10.31
CA LEU A 283 11.93 -21.56 9.92
C LEU A 283 12.72 -22.06 11.13
N GLY A 284 13.08 -21.17 12.05
CA GLY A 284 13.75 -21.51 13.30
C GLY A 284 12.91 -22.45 14.19
N LEU A 285 11.61 -22.14 14.35
CA LEU A 285 10.68 -23.02 15.06
C LEU A 285 10.53 -24.38 14.39
N LEU A 286 10.44 -24.42 13.07
CA LEU A 286 10.36 -25.66 12.30
C LEU A 286 11.63 -26.52 12.46
N ALA A 287 12.82 -25.90 12.48
CA ALA A 287 14.08 -26.55 12.70
C ALA A 287 14.17 -27.14 14.13
N LEU A 288 13.70 -26.43 15.16
CA LEU A 288 13.59 -26.96 16.51
C LEU A 288 12.63 -28.17 16.58
N GLN A 289 11.49 -28.11 15.91
CA GLN A 289 10.55 -29.24 15.83
C GLN A 289 11.15 -30.48 15.16
N THR A 290 12.05 -30.29 14.20
CA THR A 290 12.75 -31.37 13.50
C THR A 290 14.07 -31.77 14.18
N ASN A 291 14.33 -31.24 15.39
CA ASN A 291 15.51 -31.51 16.21
C ASN A 291 16.84 -31.11 15.52
N ASP A 292 16.82 -29.98 14.79
CA ASP A 292 18.01 -29.34 14.21
C ASP A 292 18.27 -27.98 14.86
N PRO A 293 18.83 -27.96 16.10
CA PRO A 293 19.06 -26.68 16.79
C PRO A 293 20.16 -25.83 16.14
N GLY A 294 21.05 -26.44 15.34
CA GLY A 294 22.08 -25.71 14.60
C GLY A 294 21.47 -24.85 13.51
N ALA A 295 20.59 -25.43 12.69
CA ALA A 295 19.83 -24.69 11.70
C ALA A 295 18.92 -23.63 12.35
N ALA A 296 18.25 -23.99 13.46
CA ALA A 296 17.40 -23.07 14.21
C ALA A 296 18.15 -21.80 14.67
N ALA A 297 19.37 -21.97 15.22
CA ALA A 297 20.22 -20.85 15.63
C ALA A 297 20.56 -19.93 14.43
N GLY A 298 20.79 -20.51 13.25
CA GLY A 298 21.00 -19.72 12.02
C GLY A 298 19.79 -18.86 11.67
N TYR A 299 18.59 -19.44 11.67
CA TYR A 299 17.36 -18.74 11.33
C TYR A 299 16.96 -17.69 12.38
N PHE A 300 17.08 -17.98 13.67
CA PHE A 300 16.79 -16.98 14.71
C PHE A 300 17.81 -15.84 14.73
N ARG A 301 19.07 -16.08 14.35
CA ARG A 301 20.04 -15.00 14.15
C ARG A 301 19.59 -14.08 13.02
N GLU A 302 19.15 -14.64 11.91
CA GLU A 302 18.61 -13.88 10.78
C GLU A 302 17.37 -13.06 11.19
N ALA A 303 16.46 -13.61 11.99
CA ALA A 303 15.32 -12.88 12.53
C ALA A 303 15.79 -11.74 13.46
N THR A 304 16.72 -12.01 14.39
CA THR A 304 17.26 -10.98 15.30
C THR A 304 18.01 -9.86 14.58
N GLU A 305 18.67 -10.15 13.45
CA GLU A 305 19.35 -9.12 12.63
C GLU A 305 18.34 -8.20 11.96
N ARG A 306 17.16 -8.70 11.60
CA ARG A 306 16.07 -7.92 10.99
C ARG A 306 15.30 -7.10 12.02
N GLU A 307 15.02 -7.67 13.19
CA GLU A 307 14.34 -7.00 14.30
C GLU A 307 15.14 -7.11 15.60
N PRO A 308 16.17 -6.26 15.80
CA PRO A 308 17.08 -6.32 16.94
C PRO A 308 16.41 -6.12 18.30
N ASP A 309 15.27 -5.42 18.32
CA ASP A 309 14.52 -5.09 19.55
C ASP A 309 13.51 -6.20 19.93
N ASN A 310 13.46 -7.31 19.19
CA ASN A 310 12.62 -8.44 19.50
C ASN A 310 13.29 -9.39 20.51
N SER A 311 12.82 -9.35 21.75
CA SER A 311 13.37 -10.15 22.83
C SER A 311 13.07 -11.66 22.71
N GLU A 312 11.99 -12.04 22.01
CA GLU A 312 11.62 -13.45 21.78
C GLU A 312 12.58 -14.11 20.80
N ASP A 313 12.92 -13.45 19.69
CA ASP A 313 13.86 -13.94 18.68
C ASP A 313 15.23 -14.20 19.32
N ARG A 314 15.70 -13.24 20.11
CA ARG A 314 16.97 -13.35 20.81
C ARG A 314 16.97 -14.46 21.86
N ALA A 315 15.86 -14.64 22.59
CA ALA A 315 15.74 -15.72 23.56
C ALA A 315 15.78 -17.10 22.88
N LEU A 316 15.11 -17.25 21.71
CA LEU A 316 15.12 -18.47 20.91
C LEU A 316 16.49 -18.74 20.27
N LEU A 317 17.20 -17.69 19.83
CA LEU A 317 18.59 -17.82 19.37
C LEU A 317 19.48 -18.38 20.46
N ILE A 318 19.47 -17.78 21.66
CA ILE A 318 20.26 -18.24 22.80
C ILE A 318 19.94 -19.69 23.13
N LEU A 319 18.66 -20.04 23.17
CA LEU A 319 18.21 -21.40 23.44
C LEU A 319 18.72 -22.39 22.39
N SER A 320 18.58 -22.04 21.10
CA SER A 320 19.02 -22.89 19.99
C SER A 320 20.52 -23.11 20.00
N LEU A 321 21.33 -22.09 20.33
CA LEU A 321 22.78 -22.19 20.51
C LEU A 321 23.16 -23.13 21.65
N GLN A 322 22.44 -23.06 22.79
CA GLN A 322 22.65 -23.97 23.92
C GLN A 322 22.34 -25.43 23.55
N MET A 323 21.22 -25.66 22.85
CA MET A 323 20.84 -26.99 22.37
C MET A 323 21.82 -27.55 21.34
N ALA A 324 22.41 -26.68 20.50
CA ALA A 324 23.46 -27.05 19.55
C ALA A 324 24.83 -27.30 20.21
N GLY A 325 24.99 -27.04 21.53
CA GLY A 325 26.25 -27.14 22.24
C GLY A 325 27.19 -25.95 22.10
N ASN A 326 26.75 -24.85 21.51
CA ASN A 326 27.53 -23.63 21.27
C ASN A 326 27.44 -22.67 22.48
N GLN A 327 27.87 -23.15 23.66
CA GLN A 327 27.69 -22.44 24.93
C GLN A 327 28.36 -21.06 24.94
N THR A 328 29.55 -20.92 24.35
CA THR A 328 30.31 -19.65 24.32
C THR A 328 29.52 -18.56 23.57
N GLU A 329 28.95 -18.89 22.42
CA GLU A 329 28.15 -17.95 21.61
C GLU A 329 26.82 -17.62 22.31
N ALA A 330 26.18 -18.64 22.94
CA ALA A 330 24.96 -18.42 23.73
C ALA A 330 25.19 -17.47 24.92
N ASP A 331 26.35 -17.53 25.55
CA ASP A 331 26.69 -16.63 26.67
C ASP A 331 26.97 -15.20 26.17
N GLN A 332 27.61 -15.04 24.99
CA GLN A 332 27.81 -13.74 24.34
C GLN A 332 26.47 -13.08 23.95
N GLU A 333 25.57 -13.85 23.33
CA GLU A 333 24.23 -13.35 22.98
C GLU A 333 23.42 -12.99 24.22
N ARG A 334 23.57 -13.72 25.31
CA ARG A 334 22.89 -13.38 26.57
C ARG A 334 23.44 -12.10 27.20
N GLU A 335 24.75 -11.86 27.11
CA GLU A 335 25.37 -10.63 27.60
C GLU A 335 24.84 -9.42 26.76
N ALA A 336 24.84 -9.54 25.43
CA ALA A 336 24.28 -8.53 24.53
C ALA A 336 22.78 -8.28 24.80
N ALA A 337 22.01 -9.32 25.05
CA ALA A 337 20.60 -9.22 25.41
C ALA A 337 20.39 -8.48 26.74
N ASN A 338 21.23 -8.73 27.74
CA ASN A 338 21.17 -8.04 29.03
C ASN A 338 21.48 -6.52 28.88
N GLU A 339 22.37 -6.16 27.96
CA GLU A 339 22.66 -4.76 27.65
C GLU A 339 21.46 -4.07 26.97
N SER A 340 20.79 -4.74 26.03
CA SER A 340 19.67 -4.18 25.27
C SER A 340 18.36 -4.17 26.04
N PHE A 341 18.01 -5.28 26.70
CA PHE A 341 16.70 -5.51 27.33
C PHE A 341 16.74 -5.48 28.86
N GLY A 342 17.93 -5.41 29.45
CA GLY A 342 18.13 -5.55 30.90
C GLY A 342 18.14 -7.01 31.39
N PRO A 343 18.54 -7.24 32.65
CA PRO A 343 18.83 -8.59 33.19
C PRO A 343 17.61 -9.53 33.27
N ASN A 344 16.39 -9.02 33.12
CA ASN A 344 15.15 -9.82 33.12
C ASN A 344 14.30 -9.53 31.88
N GLY A 345 14.86 -8.95 30.84
CA GLY A 345 14.12 -8.50 29.65
C GLY A 345 13.81 -9.61 28.65
N LEU A 346 14.47 -10.76 28.75
CA LEU A 346 14.19 -11.91 27.89
C LEU A 346 13.00 -12.74 28.43
N PRO A 347 12.10 -13.21 27.56
CA PRO A 347 11.04 -14.12 27.96
C PRO A 347 11.65 -15.49 28.39
N ALA A 348 11.04 -16.11 29.41
CA ALA A 348 11.41 -17.46 29.84
C ALA A 348 10.85 -18.49 28.84
N ILE A 349 11.73 -19.07 28.03
CA ILE A 349 11.35 -20.13 27.09
C ILE A 349 11.69 -21.49 27.73
N HIS A 350 10.67 -22.29 27.93
CA HIS A 350 10.80 -23.64 28.49
C HIS A 350 10.56 -24.70 27.42
N LEU A 351 11.55 -25.56 27.22
CA LEU A 351 11.52 -26.69 26.27
C LEU A 351 10.88 -27.95 26.89
N ASP A 352 9.70 -27.83 27.44
CA ASP A 352 8.97 -29.05 27.78
C ASP A 352 8.08 -29.47 26.58
N ALA A 353 7.79 -30.78 26.49
CA ALA A 353 6.99 -31.37 25.42
C ALA A 353 5.53 -30.83 25.38
N LYS A 354 5.17 -29.98 26.32
CA LYS A 354 3.86 -29.29 26.43
C LYS A 354 3.91 -27.82 26.04
N ASN A 355 5.11 -27.29 25.73
CA ASN A 355 5.22 -25.88 25.36
C ASN A 355 4.64 -25.65 23.95
N GLU A 356 3.42 -25.14 23.91
CA GLU A 356 2.71 -24.84 22.66
C GLU A 356 3.45 -23.84 21.76
N THR A 357 4.28 -22.97 22.33
CA THR A 357 5.09 -21.97 21.60
C THR A 357 6.10 -22.63 20.67
N LEU A 358 6.74 -23.75 21.12
CA LEU A 358 7.71 -24.48 20.30
C LEU A 358 7.09 -25.56 19.42
N SER A 359 5.90 -26.03 19.76
CA SER A 359 5.22 -27.10 19.01
C SER A 359 4.43 -26.59 17.77
N LYS A 360 4.22 -25.27 17.65
CA LYS A 360 3.43 -24.69 16.56
C LYS A 360 4.15 -23.45 16.01
N LEU A 361 4.30 -23.38 14.70
CA LEU A 361 4.64 -22.13 14.05
C LEU A 361 3.54 -21.13 14.38
N ASN A 362 3.90 -19.91 14.83
CA ASN A 362 2.95 -19.00 15.46
C ASN A 362 2.87 -17.61 14.81
N ARG A 363 3.84 -17.19 13.99
CA ARG A 363 3.78 -15.91 13.29
C ARG A 363 2.95 -16.02 12.02
N VAL A 364 1.63 -16.04 12.22
CA VAL A 364 0.62 -16.06 11.16
C VAL A 364 0.44 -14.62 10.62
N LYS A 365 0.47 -14.46 9.33
CA LYS A 365 0.14 -13.18 8.68
C LYS A 365 -1.38 -12.99 8.67
N THR A 366 -1.85 -11.86 9.16
CA THR A 366 -3.28 -11.52 9.21
C THR A 366 -3.69 -10.52 8.13
N GLU A 367 -2.72 -9.92 7.46
CA GLU A 367 -2.91 -8.97 6.37
C GLU A 367 -2.21 -9.48 5.12
N LEU A 368 -2.85 -9.28 3.98
CA LEU A 368 -2.35 -9.65 2.66
C LEU A 368 -2.05 -8.38 1.87
N ASP A 369 -0.83 -8.27 1.33
CA ASP A 369 -0.51 -7.19 0.43
C ASP A 369 -1.09 -7.43 -0.97
N VAL A 370 -2.32 -6.98 -1.13
CA VAL A 370 -3.09 -7.16 -2.39
C VAL A 370 -2.99 -5.99 -3.35
N THR A 371 -2.24 -4.93 -3.03
CA THR A 371 -2.24 -3.71 -3.87
C THR A 371 -1.71 -3.99 -5.26
N ALA A 372 -0.58 -4.68 -5.36
CA ALA A 372 -0.04 -5.14 -6.64
C ALA A 372 -0.94 -6.18 -7.31
N LEU A 373 -1.45 -7.12 -6.53
CA LEU A 373 -2.30 -8.19 -7.02
C LEU A 373 -3.62 -7.67 -7.61
N ARG A 374 -4.23 -6.65 -7.01
CA ARG A 374 -5.45 -6.01 -7.56
C ARG A 374 -5.18 -5.36 -8.90
N ALA A 375 -4.10 -4.62 -9.02
CA ALA A 375 -3.71 -4.01 -10.28
C ALA A 375 -3.55 -5.07 -11.38
N GLU A 376 -2.92 -6.20 -11.10
CA GLU A 376 -2.80 -7.32 -12.05
C GLU A 376 -4.16 -7.94 -12.41
N ILE A 377 -5.03 -8.22 -11.44
CA ILE A 377 -6.35 -8.81 -11.68
C ILE A 377 -7.24 -7.85 -12.51
N GLU A 378 -7.21 -6.56 -12.21
CA GLU A 378 -7.98 -5.54 -12.94
C GLU A 378 -7.47 -5.38 -14.38
N SER A 379 -6.16 -5.45 -14.60
CA SER A 379 -5.58 -5.38 -15.95
C SER A 379 -5.91 -6.61 -16.80
N ALA A 380 -5.97 -7.80 -16.21
CA ALA A 380 -6.34 -9.04 -16.89
C ALA A 380 -7.83 -9.11 -17.28
N GLY A 381 -8.69 -8.40 -16.53
CA GLY A 381 -10.14 -8.32 -16.80
C GLY A 381 -10.57 -7.27 -17.83
N SER A 382 -9.68 -6.40 -18.27
CA SER A 382 -9.99 -5.32 -19.24
C SER A 382 -9.79 -5.78 -20.70
N PRO A 383 -10.80 -5.73 -21.56
CA PRO A 383 -10.71 -6.22 -22.95
C PRO A 383 -9.87 -5.35 -23.91
N ALA A 384 -9.05 -4.44 -23.41
CA ALA A 384 -8.39 -3.41 -24.23
C ALA A 384 -6.86 -3.28 -24.06
N SER A 385 -6.16 -4.14 -23.35
CA SER A 385 -4.70 -4.05 -23.26
C SER A 385 -4.00 -5.31 -23.76
N ALA A 386 -3.01 -5.11 -24.63
CA ALA A 386 -2.16 -6.18 -25.12
C ALA A 386 -1.36 -6.83 -23.96
N PRO A 387 -1.12 -8.17 -23.98
CA PRO A 387 -0.62 -8.91 -22.81
C PRO A 387 0.77 -8.56 -22.29
N ASP A 388 1.53 -7.72 -23.02
CA ASP A 388 2.94 -7.45 -22.67
C ASP A 388 3.20 -6.20 -21.82
N SER A 389 2.23 -5.30 -21.65
CA SER A 389 2.45 -4.03 -20.91
C SER A 389 1.90 -4.01 -19.48
N ALA A 390 0.89 -4.79 -19.17
CA ALA A 390 0.22 -4.80 -17.87
C ALA A 390 1.05 -5.50 -16.78
N SER A 391 1.63 -6.64 -17.07
CA SER A 391 2.45 -7.44 -16.12
C SER A 391 3.69 -6.69 -15.62
N THR A 392 4.26 -5.83 -16.45
CA THR A 392 5.46 -5.04 -16.14
C THR A 392 5.14 -3.87 -15.19
N TYR A 393 3.97 -3.24 -15.36
CA TYR A 393 3.53 -2.10 -14.56
C TYR A 393 3.28 -2.46 -13.09
N ASP A 394 2.68 -3.61 -12.83
CA ASP A 394 2.22 -4.01 -11.50
C ASP A 394 3.36 -4.53 -10.60
N ILE A 395 4.32 -5.24 -11.19
CA ILE A 395 5.59 -5.58 -10.54
C ILE A 395 6.30 -4.29 -10.12
N SER A 396 6.30 -3.28 -10.99
CA SER A 396 6.90 -1.98 -10.74
C SER A 396 6.25 -1.25 -9.57
N MET A 397 4.93 -1.30 -9.41
CA MET A 397 4.22 -0.62 -8.31
C MET A 397 4.50 -1.23 -6.94
N THR A 398 4.60 -2.57 -6.86
CA THR A 398 4.98 -3.26 -5.62
C THR A 398 6.38 -2.89 -5.18
N HIS A 399 7.34 -2.96 -6.12
CA HIS A 399 8.71 -2.56 -5.84
C HIS A 399 8.83 -1.07 -5.50
N LEU A 400 8.06 -0.18 -6.15
CA LEU A 400 8.02 1.24 -5.81
C LEU A 400 7.57 1.48 -4.37
N ARG A 401 6.53 0.79 -3.93
CA ARG A 401 6.02 0.92 -2.57
C ARG A 401 7.01 0.37 -1.54
N ARG A 402 7.54 -0.84 -1.75
CA ARG A 402 8.59 -1.41 -0.88
C ARG A 402 9.81 -0.51 -0.83
N GLY A 403 10.28 -0.03 -1.97
CA GLY A 403 11.40 0.90 -2.02
C GLY A 403 11.19 2.16 -1.21
N ARG A 404 9.98 2.71 -1.18
CA ARG A 404 9.64 3.87 -0.35
C ARG A 404 9.58 3.53 1.14
N GLN A 405 8.95 2.40 1.50
CA GLN A 405 8.90 1.92 2.89
C GLN A 405 10.31 1.76 3.44
N GLU A 406 11.19 1.08 2.70
CA GLU A 406 12.59 0.89 3.08
C GLU A 406 13.35 2.23 3.17
N LEU A 407 13.10 3.16 2.25
CA LEU A 407 13.71 4.48 2.28
C LEU A 407 13.26 5.29 3.50
N THR A 408 11.98 5.23 3.84
CA THR A 408 11.42 5.89 5.03
C THR A 408 11.95 5.27 6.32
N ALA A 409 12.15 3.96 6.35
CA ALA A 409 12.77 3.24 7.45
C ALA A 409 14.28 3.49 7.57
N GLY A 410 14.90 4.17 6.59
CA GLY A 410 16.33 4.45 6.58
C GLY A 410 17.20 3.34 5.98
N HIS A 411 16.60 2.29 5.43
CA HIS A 411 17.28 1.14 4.83
C HIS A 411 17.63 1.42 3.36
N ALA A 412 18.59 2.30 3.11
CA ALA A 412 18.93 2.80 1.78
C ALA A 412 19.29 1.69 0.77
N ASP A 413 20.00 0.65 1.19
CA ASP A 413 20.42 -0.44 0.30
C ASP A 413 19.23 -1.34 -0.12
N ALA A 414 18.31 -1.61 0.80
CA ALA A 414 17.07 -2.34 0.50
C ALA A 414 16.18 -1.53 -0.44
N ALA A 415 15.99 -0.24 -0.17
CA ALA A 415 15.25 0.68 -1.04
C ALA A 415 15.86 0.76 -2.44
N GLU A 416 17.19 0.83 -2.56
CA GLU A 416 17.90 0.85 -3.84
C GLU A 416 17.63 -0.41 -4.66
N LYS A 417 17.64 -1.59 -4.03
CA LYS A 417 17.32 -2.86 -4.66
C LYS A 417 15.91 -2.86 -5.25
N GLU A 418 14.95 -2.38 -4.48
CA GLU A 418 13.56 -2.29 -4.90
C GLU A 418 13.37 -1.32 -6.07
N PHE A 419 13.91 -0.10 -6.01
CA PHE A 419 13.82 0.85 -7.12
C PHE A 419 14.56 0.35 -8.39
N ARG A 420 15.65 -0.40 -8.26
CA ARG A 420 16.30 -1.03 -9.40
C ARG A 420 15.48 -2.15 -10.02
N ALA A 421 14.72 -2.89 -9.23
CA ALA A 421 13.77 -3.89 -9.73
C ALA A 421 12.68 -3.22 -10.58
N VAL A 422 12.19 -2.05 -10.18
CA VAL A 422 11.29 -1.24 -11.01
C VAL A 422 11.92 -0.89 -12.34
N LEU A 423 13.17 -0.37 -12.33
CA LEU A 423 13.85 0.03 -13.57
C LEU A 423 14.21 -1.14 -14.48
N ALA A 424 14.29 -2.35 -13.94
CA ALA A 424 14.47 -3.57 -14.75
C ALA A 424 13.19 -3.89 -15.55
N ALA A 425 12.02 -3.56 -15.01
CA ALA A 425 10.73 -3.74 -15.65
C ALA A 425 10.32 -2.52 -16.50
N ASP A 426 10.49 -1.30 -15.97
CA ASP A 426 10.26 -0.02 -16.66
C ASP A 426 11.50 0.90 -16.51
N PRO A 427 12.43 0.87 -17.47
CA PRO A 427 13.63 1.69 -17.44
C PRO A 427 13.38 3.20 -17.44
N SER A 428 12.15 3.64 -17.69
CA SER A 428 11.77 5.04 -17.76
C SER A 428 10.98 5.52 -16.53
N SER A 429 10.75 4.67 -15.53
CA SER A 429 9.94 4.97 -14.35
C SER A 429 10.39 6.24 -13.61
N PRO A 430 9.61 7.33 -13.63
CA PRO A 430 9.99 8.57 -12.99
C PRO A 430 10.10 8.43 -11.46
N ALA A 431 9.24 7.62 -10.87
CA ALA A 431 9.20 7.40 -9.43
C ALA A 431 10.42 6.61 -8.93
N ALA A 432 10.86 5.59 -9.68
CA ALA A 432 12.05 4.82 -9.34
C ALA A 432 13.33 5.65 -9.45
N HIS A 433 13.46 6.41 -10.54
CA HIS A 433 14.57 7.34 -10.71
C HIS A 433 14.62 8.42 -9.63
N ARG A 434 13.44 8.93 -9.20
CA ARG A 434 13.37 9.86 -8.06
C ARG A 434 13.88 9.20 -6.78
N GLY A 435 13.39 8.01 -6.45
CA GLY A 435 13.82 7.27 -5.25
C GLY A 435 15.33 7.03 -5.22
N LEU A 436 15.91 6.60 -6.34
CA LEU A 436 17.37 6.44 -6.47
C LEU A 436 18.11 7.76 -6.31
N GLY A 437 17.56 8.86 -6.83
CA GLY A 437 18.10 10.20 -6.66
C GLY A 437 18.10 10.65 -5.19
N GLU A 438 17.06 10.34 -4.42
CA GLU A 438 16.96 10.60 -2.98
C GLU A 438 18.00 9.79 -2.20
N ILE A 439 18.15 8.50 -2.49
CA ILE A 439 19.16 7.63 -1.88
C ILE A 439 20.57 8.16 -2.16
N ALA A 440 20.88 8.44 -3.41
CA ALA A 440 22.19 8.94 -3.81
C ALA A 440 22.53 10.27 -3.12
N ARG A 441 21.55 11.18 -2.97
CA ARG A 441 21.69 12.41 -2.21
C ARG A 441 21.99 12.13 -0.73
N GLY A 442 21.23 11.25 -0.09
CA GLY A 442 21.43 10.83 1.29
C GLY A 442 22.83 10.24 1.53
N GLN A 443 23.37 9.52 0.55
CA GLN A 443 24.73 8.96 0.56
C GLN A 443 25.82 9.98 0.20
N GLY A 444 25.48 11.23 -0.10
CA GLY A 444 26.43 12.26 -0.52
C GLY A 444 26.92 12.13 -1.98
N LYS A 445 26.37 11.23 -2.77
CA LYS A 445 26.69 11.00 -4.18
C LYS A 445 25.96 12.00 -5.09
N MET A 446 26.32 13.29 -4.99
CA MET A 446 25.56 14.38 -5.61
C MET A 446 25.43 14.29 -7.14
N ASP A 447 26.47 13.82 -7.83
CA ASP A 447 26.43 13.71 -9.30
C ASP A 447 25.52 12.57 -9.77
N GLU A 448 25.47 11.47 -9.00
CA GLU A 448 24.55 10.36 -9.24
C GLU A 448 23.10 10.81 -8.96
N ALA A 449 22.87 11.51 -7.86
CA ALA A 449 21.57 12.08 -7.54
C ALA A 449 21.05 13.02 -8.65
N VAL A 450 21.91 13.90 -9.19
CA VAL A 450 21.55 14.76 -10.34
C VAL A 450 21.15 13.91 -11.57
N LYS A 451 21.92 12.87 -11.87
CA LYS A 451 21.66 11.99 -13.01
C LYS A 451 20.31 11.30 -12.89
N GLU A 452 20.04 10.73 -11.73
CA GLU A 452 18.78 10.01 -11.48
C GLU A 452 17.57 10.96 -11.50
N LEU A 453 17.66 12.13 -10.86
CA LEU A 453 16.58 13.11 -10.90
C LEU A 453 16.35 13.68 -12.32
N GLN A 454 17.39 13.82 -13.12
CA GLN A 454 17.24 14.21 -14.52
C GLN A 454 16.54 13.11 -15.35
N ALA A 455 16.86 11.84 -15.10
CA ALA A 455 16.15 10.71 -15.71
C ALA A 455 14.67 10.69 -15.31
N SER A 456 14.37 10.93 -14.04
CA SER A 456 12.98 11.11 -13.56
C SER A 456 12.24 12.19 -14.35
N LEU A 457 12.86 13.35 -14.59
CA LEU A 457 12.28 14.45 -15.35
C LEU A 457 12.10 14.16 -16.85
N GLN A 458 12.87 13.23 -17.42
CA GLN A 458 12.67 12.78 -18.81
C GLN A 458 11.38 11.97 -18.95
N GLY A 459 11.07 11.14 -17.96
CA GLY A 459 9.83 10.39 -17.94
C GLY A 459 8.61 11.27 -17.61
N ARG A 460 8.74 12.14 -16.60
CA ARG A 460 7.66 13.06 -16.19
C ARG A 460 8.25 14.37 -15.65
N ASP A 461 7.83 15.50 -16.23
CA ASP A 461 8.22 16.81 -15.70
C ASP A 461 7.46 17.13 -14.41
N SER A 462 8.17 17.32 -13.31
CA SER A 462 7.63 17.47 -11.95
C SER A 462 8.22 18.67 -11.23
N ALA A 463 7.34 19.51 -10.63
CA ALA A 463 7.77 20.64 -9.83
C ALA A 463 8.54 20.19 -8.57
N VAL A 464 8.17 19.05 -7.99
CA VAL A 464 8.84 18.46 -6.82
C VAL A 464 10.25 18.04 -7.19
N VAL A 465 10.42 17.23 -8.24
CA VAL A 465 11.73 16.74 -8.68
C VAL A 465 12.65 17.90 -9.11
N ARG A 466 12.12 18.92 -9.78
CA ARG A 466 12.88 20.13 -10.12
C ARG A 466 13.37 20.88 -8.88
N THR A 467 12.53 20.95 -7.83
CA THR A 467 12.91 21.59 -6.56
C THR A 467 13.97 20.78 -5.82
N MET A 468 13.89 19.44 -5.85
CA MET A 468 14.93 18.55 -5.31
C MET A 468 16.26 18.74 -6.06
N LEU A 469 16.21 18.78 -7.37
CA LEU A 469 17.39 19.01 -8.21
C LEU A 469 18.02 20.39 -7.91
N ALA A 470 17.21 21.42 -7.71
CA ALA A 470 17.68 22.75 -7.32
C ALA A 470 18.38 22.74 -5.96
N LYS A 471 17.88 21.99 -4.98
CA LYS A 471 18.55 21.84 -3.67
C LYS A 471 19.94 21.21 -3.83
N ILE A 472 20.05 20.15 -4.64
CA ILE A 472 21.33 19.49 -4.91
C ILE A 472 22.30 20.45 -5.60
N TYR A 473 21.84 21.26 -6.56
CA TYR A 473 22.69 22.27 -7.19
C TYR A 473 23.18 23.34 -6.21
N LEU A 474 22.36 23.69 -5.21
CA LEU A 474 22.82 24.59 -4.13
C LEU A 474 23.89 23.93 -3.26
N GLU A 475 23.72 22.66 -2.90
CA GLU A 475 24.71 21.89 -2.15
C GLU A 475 26.04 21.77 -2.95
N GLN A 476 25.96 21.68 -4.28
CA GLN A 476 27.10 21.71 -5.20
C GLN A 476 27.66 23.13 -5.44
N LYS A 477 27.12 24.17 -4.80
CA LYS A 477 27.50 25.57 -5.01
C LYS A 477 27.29 26.07 -6.44
N LYS A 478 26.23 25.61 -7.10
CA LYS A 478 25.83 25.98 -8.47
C LYS A 478 24.50 26.79 -8.45
N PRO A 479 24.48 28.03 -7.93
CA PRO A 479 23.24 28.76 -7.69
C PRO A 479 22.46 29.12 -8.96
N ASP A 480 23.14 29.32 -10.08
CA ASP A 480 22.47 29.64 -11.34
C ASP A 480 21.67 28.47 -11.89
N LEU A 481 22.20 27.23 -11.76
CA LEU A 481 21.47 26.01 -12.12
C LEU A 481 20.29 25.80 -11.16
N ALA A 482 20.51 26.01 -9.87
CA ALA A 482 19.45 25.92 -8.87
C ALA A 482 18.30 26.89 -9.18
N GLN A 483 18.61 28.16 -9.49
CA GLN A 483 17.62 29.15 -9.86
C GLN A 483 16.82 28.74 -11.11
N SER A 484 17.51 28.23 -12.14
CA SER A 484 16.86 27.76 -13.37
C SER A 484 15.83 26.65 -13.08
N GLU A 485 16.19 25.67 -12.24
CA GLU A 485 15.26 24.59 -11.91
C GLU A 485 14.10 25.06 -11.02
N VAL A 486 14.33 25.97 -10.08
CA VAL A 486 13.24 26.59 -9.28
C VAL A 486 12.28 27.38 -10.16
N GLU A 487 12.77 28.15 -11.14
CA GLU A 487 11.92 28.88 -12.07
C GLU A 487 11.07 27.96 -12.94
N LYS A 488 11.64 26.81 -13.39
CA LYS A 488 10.89 25.76 -14.09
C LYS A 488 9.86 25.12 -13.19
N ALA A 489 10.20 24.81 -11.94
CA ALA A 489 9.26 24.27 -10.96
C ALA A 489 8.08 25.21 -10.72
N LEU A 490 8.31 26.52 -10.61
CA LEU A 490 7.27 27.52 -10.43
C LEU A 490 6.44 27.78 -11.71
N LYS A 491 6.97 27.49 -12.90
CA LYS A 491 6.16 27.46 -14.13
C LYS A 491 5.16 26.32 -14.12
N LEU A 492 5.55 25.14 -13.63
CA LEU A 492 4.67 23.98 -13.50
C LEU A 492 3.65 24.18 -12.37
N ALA A 493 4.11 24.63 -11.22
CA ALA A 493 3.30 24.82 -10.03
C ALA A 493 3.54 26.21 -9.40
N PRO A 494 2.84 27.28 -9.86
CA PRO A 494 3.09 28.65 -9.42
C PRO A 494 2.92 28.89 -7.91
N ASN A 495 2.18 28.02 -7.24
CA ASN A 495 1.91 28.11 -5.80
C ASN A 495 2.68 27.09 -4.94
N TYR A 496 3.68 26.40 -5.51
CA TYR A 496 4.47 25.44 -4.76
C TYR A 496 5.36 26.15 -3.75
N THR A 497 5.01 26.02 -2.47
CA THR A 497 5.57 26.80 -1.35
C THR A 497 7.07 26.61 -1.22
N GLU A 498 7.54 25.36 -1.34
CA GLU A 498 8.94 25.01 -1.18
C GLU A 498 9.82 25.65 -2.27
N ALA A 499 9.35 25.62 -3.53
CA ALA A 499 10.04 26.30 -4.63
C ALA A 499 10.08 27.83 -4.44
N LYS A 500 9.01 28.44 -3.91
CA LYS A 500 8.99 29.88 -3.57
C LYS A 500 10.01 30.22 -2.50
N GLN A 501 10.04 29.45 -1.42
CA GLN A 501 11.01 29.65 -0.32
C GLN A 501 12.45 29.51 -0.83
N LEU A 502 12.69 28.53 -1.69
CA LEU A 502 14.00 28.32 -2.29
C LEU A 502 14.41 29.47 -3.21
N LEU A 503 13.46 30.02 -4.00
CA LEU A 503 13.70 31.20 -4.82
C LEU A 503 14.05 32.44 -3.98
N GLU A 504 13.30 32.68 -2.90
CA GLU A 504 13.60 33.77 -1.97
C GLU A 504 14.99 33.61 -1.34
N HIS A 505 15.36 32.38 -0.97
CA HIS A 505 16.71 32.11 -0.43
C HIS A 505 17.81 32.46 -1.45
N LEU A 506 17.62 32.00 -2.71
CA LEU A 506 18.54 32.28 -3.81
C LEU A 506 18.69 33.80 -4.11
N GLN A 507 17.57 34.52 -4.07
CA GLN A 507 17.55 35.96 -4.29
C GLN A 507 18.25 36.74 -3.16
N LYS A 508 18.12 36.31 -1.90
CA LYS A 508 18.81 36.89 -0.74
C LYS A 508 20.33 36.59 -0.74
N ALA A 509 20.73 35.46 -1.31
CA ALA A 509 22.12 35.04 -1.41
C ALA A 509 22.91 35.74 -2.52
N LYS A 510 22.25 36.35 -3.51
CA LYS A 510 22.94 37.18 -4.53
C LYS A 510 23.41 38.48 -3.89
N PRO A 511 24.74 38.79 -3.84
CA PRO A 511 25.23 40.08 -3.35
C PRO A 511 24.67 41.15 -4.29
N GLY A 512 24.02 42.15 -3.70
CA GLY A 512 23.35 43.21 -4.43
C GLY A 512 24.26 43.85 -5.46
N GLU A 513 23.83 43.88 -6.73
CA GLU A 513 24.29 44.88 -7.68
C GLU A 513 24.01 46.25 -7.08
N LYS A 514 25.04 46.86 -6.55
CA LYS A 514 25.04 48.28 -6.19
C LYS A 514 24.57 49.05 -7.43
N LYS A 515 23.36 49.62 -7.38
CA LYS A 515 22.98 50.71 -8.27
C LYS A 515 24.14 51.71 -8.30
N ARG A 516 24.93 51.72 -9.36
CA ARG A 516 25.77 52.85 -9.72
C ARG A 516 24.81 53.97 -10.13
N SER A 517 24.44 54.80 -9.18
CA SER A 517 23.94 56.11 -9.47
C SER A 517 25.06 56.88 -10.16
N GLY A 518 24.99 57.00 -11.47
CA GLY A 518 25.81 57.94 -12.23
C GLY A 518 25.49 59.35 -11.78
N GLY A 519 26.34 59.95 -11.02
CA GLY A 519 26.48 61.37 -10.98
C GLY A 519 27.25 61.77 -12.21
N ALA A 520 26.68 62.63 -13.00
CA ALA A 520 27.38 63.47 -13.98
C ALA A 520 27.35 64.93 -13.51
N PRO A 521 28.38 65.68 -13.77
CA PRO A 521 28.53 67.04 -13.27
C PRO A 521 27.58 68.03 -13.92
#